data_3005a7761fd6805748ac21ac4a9b1b4a
#
_entry.id   3005a7761fd6805748ac21ac4a9b1b4a
#
_cell.length_a   1.000
_cell.length_b   1.000
_cell.length_c   1.000
_cell.angle_alpha   90.00
_cell.angle_beta   90.00
_cell.angle_gamma   90.00
#
_symmetry.space_group_name_H-M   'P 1'
#
loop_
_entity.id
_entity.type
_entity.pdbx_description
1 polymer ?
#
loop_
_entity_poly.entity_id
_entity_poly.type
_entity_poly.pdbx_seq_one_letter_code
_entity_poly.pdbx_strand_id
1 'polypeptide(L)'
;MAVVVLCSAGRAPGVTTTALGLALAWPRPVLLVDADRTPTQSVLAGYLRGERSGHHGLGGLLQALRERRPFEQVIDAETIQLPPILATHEPATFLPGFPHPGVVGLFGGAWPDLMAALAGRDGDVLMDAGRIGVEGLPLPLVQGADLVLVVSRTSLVSLAAL
;
A
#
# COMPACT_ATOMS: atom_id res chain seq x y z
N MET A 1 3.63 6.92 -15.40
CA MET A 1 3.20 6.54 -14.04
C MET A 1 1.84 5.90 -14.12
N ALA A 2 1.63 4.78 -13.42
CA ALA A 2 0.32 4.16 -13.25
C ALA A 2 0.10 3.86 -11.76
N VAL A 3 -1.13 4.04 -11.29
CA VAL A 3 -1.55 3.69 -9.93
C VAL A 3 -2.47 2.48 -10.01
N VAL A 4 -2.02 1.36 -9.46
CA VAL A 4 -2.77 0.09 -9.42
C VAL A 4 -3.15 -0.23 -7.99
N VAL A 5 -4.44 -0.35 -7.72
CA VAL A 5 -4.97 -0.72 -6.41
C VAL A 5 -5.35 -2.20 -6.40
N LEU A 6 -4.82 -2.96 -5.45
CA LEU A 6 -5.17 -4.36 -5.23
C LEU A 6 -6.05 -4.49 -3.98
N CYS A 7 -7.13 -5.23 -4.09
CA CYS A 7 -8.04 -5.47 -2.96
C CYS A 7 -8.67 -6.86 -3.05
N SER A 8 -9.43 -7.25 -2.03
CA SER A 8 -10.25 -8.47 -2.07
C SER A 8 -11.64 -8.23 -1.49
N ALA A 9 -12.66 -8.86 -2.08
CA ALA A 9 -14.02 -8.82 -1.56
C ALA A 9 -14.23 -9.77 -0.37
N GLY A 10 -13.43 -10.82 -0.26
CA GLY A 10 -13.59 -11.89 0.71
C GLY A 10 -12.42 -12.06 1.68
N ARG A 11 -12.39 -13.21 2.37
CA ARG A 11 -11.33 -13.55 3.33
C ARG A 11 -10.01 -13.82 2.62
N ALA A 12 -9.09 -12.89 2.76
CA ALA A 12 -7.64 -13.00 2.58
C ALA A 12 -7.13 -13.96 1.47
N PRO A 13 -7.30 -13.67 0.20
CA PRO A 13 -6.74 -14.52 -0.85
C PRO A 13 -5.28 -14.20 -1.19
N GLY A 14 -4.56 -13.45 -0.34
CA GLY A 14 -3.16 -13.12 -0.56
C GLY A 14 -2.95 -11.79 -1.30
N VAL A 15 -3.77 -10.77 -1.05
CA VAL A 15 -3.60 -9.43 -1.65
C VAL A 15 -2.20 -8.91 -1.41
N THR A 16 -1.74 -8.87 -0.16
CA THR A 16 -0.38 -8.44 0.22
C THR A 16 0.71 -9.26 -0.48
N THR A 17 0.54 -10.59 -0.52
CA THR A 17 1.51 -11.48 -1.20
C THR A 17 1.57 -11.18 -2.70
N THR A 18 0.41 -10.96 -3.32
CA THR A 18 0.32 -10.63 -4.74
C THR A 18 0.93 -9.25 -5.01
N ALA A 19 0.59 -8.26 -4.21
CA ALA A 19 1.11 -6.90 -4.35
C ALA A 19 2.64 -6.86 -4.17
N LEU A 20 3.17 -7.54 -3.15
CA LEU A 20 4.61 -7.68 -2.93
C LEU A 20 5.29 -8.41 -4.09
N GLY A 21 4.74 -9.55 -4.53
CA GLY A 21 5.28 -10.32 -5.66
C GLY A 21 5.33 -9.51 -6.94
N LEU A 22 4.27 -8.74 -7.23
CA LEU A 22 4.24 -7.82 -8.37
C LEU A 22 5.29 -6.72 -8.23
N ALA A 23 5.41 -6.09 -7.06
CA ALA A 23 6.40 -5.03 -6.82
C ALA A 23 7.83 -5.52 -7.05
N LEU A 24 8.15 -6.71 -6.56
CA LEU A 24 9.48 -7.30 -6.69
C LEU A 24 9.82 -7.75 -8.14
N ALA A 25 8.81 -8.00 -8.96
CA ALA A 25 8.95 -8.38 -10.38
C ALA A 25 8.64 -7.22 -11.34
N TRP A 26 8.39 -6.02 -10.83
CA TRP A 26 7.96 -4.89 -11.64
C TRP A 26 9.09 -4.42 -12.57
N PRO A 27 8.82 -4.16 -13.85
CA PRO A 27 9.87 -3.87 -14.84
C PRO A 27 10.37 -2.42 -14.81
N ARG A 28 9.81 -1.58 -13.95
CA ARG A 28 10.12 -0.15 -13.82
C ARG A 28 10.20 0.24 -12.35
N PRO A 29 10.74 1.43 -11.98
CA PRO A 29 10.68 1.91 -10.61
C PRO A 29 9.24 1.87 -10.08
N VAL A 30 9.05 1.29 -8.91
CA VAL A 30 7.73 1.09 -8.30
C VAL A 30 7.75 1.32 -6.81
N LEU A 31 6.70 1.96 -6.31
CA LEU A 31 6.40 2.09 -4.89
C LEU A 31 5.24 1.14 -4.53
N LEU A 32 5.51 0.20 -3.64
CA LEU A 32 4.46 -0.58 -2.97
C LEU A 32 3.96 0.19 -1.75
N VAL A 33 2.68 0.48 -1.67
CA VAL A 33 2.03 1.15 -0.54
C VAL A 33 1.16 0.14 0.19
N ASP A 34 1.39 -0.06 1.49
CA ASP A 34 0.49 -0.82 2.36
C ASP A 34 -0.63 0.11 2.86
N ALA A 35 -1.75 0.08 2.17
CA ALA A 35 -2.95 0.85 2.48
C ALA A 35 -4.04 -0.01 3.16
N ASP A 36 -3.69 -1.23 3.63
CA ASP A 36 -4.64 -2.10 4.33
C ASP A 36 -5.06 -1.47 5.66
N ARG A 37 -6.38 -1.28 5.80
CA ARG A 37 -6.98 -0.74 7.03
C ARG A 37 -7.06 -1.79 8.15
N THR A 38 -6.65 -3.02 7.87
CA THR A 38 -6.46 -4.07 8.87
C THR A 38 -4.96 -4.31 9.03
N PRO A 39 -4.25 -3.52 9.87
CA PRO A 39 -2.79 -3.56 9.96
C PRO A 39 -2.29 -4.95 10.33
N THR A 40 -1.54 -5.58 9.44
CA THR A 40 -0.93 -6.90 9.68
C THR A 40 0.59 -6.85 9.81
N GLN A 41 1.21 -5.75 9.31
CA GLN A 41 2.66 -5.59 9.26
C GLN A 41 3.36 -6.74 8.51
N SER A 42 2.66 -7.43 7.62
CA SER A 42 3.11 -8.68 6.98
C SER A 42 4.40 -8.51 6.19
N VAL A 43 4.58 -7.38 5.51
CA VAL A 43 5.82 -7.10 4.76
C VAL A 43 6.97 -6.81 5.70
N LEU A 44 6.76 -5.96 6.71
CA LEU A 44 7.81 -5.60 7.69
C LEU A 44 8.25 -6.81 8.52
N ALA A 45 7.31 -7.50 9.15
CA ALA A 45 7.61 -8.63 10.04
C ALA A 45 7.99 -9.88 9.26
N GLY A 46 7.34 -10.14 8.12
CA GLY A 46 7.55 -11.32 7.30
C GLY A 46 8.73 -11.16 6.33
N TYR A 47 8.55 -10.41 5.26
CA TYR A 47 9.56 -10.30 4.20
C TYR A 47 10.84 -9.59 4.66
N LEU A 48 10.72 -8.49 5.39
CA LEU A 48 11.85 -7.73 5.93
C LEU A 48 12.35 -8.22 7.28
N ARG A 49 11.77 -9.29 7.84
CA ARG A 49 12.17 -9.93 9.11
C ARG A 49 12.32 -8.97 10.30
N GLY A 50 11.61 -7.86 10.29
CA GLY A 50 11.71 -6.82 11.31
C GLY A 50 13.00 -5.99 11.28
N GLU A 51 13.88 -6.19 10.30
CA GLU A 51 15.21 -5.54 10.24
C GLU A 51 15.12 -4.01 10.00
N ARG A 52 13.95 -3.51 9.62
CA ARG A 52 13.74 -2.10 9.26
C ARG A 52 12.67 -1.43 10.14
N SER A 53 12.72 -1.71 11.43
CA SER A 53 11.82 -1.13 12.43
C SER A 53 12.24 0.30 12.79
N GLY A 54 11.91 1.27 12.05
CA GLY A 54 12.22 2.68 12.34
C GLY A 54 11.48 3.64 11.44
N HIS A 55 10.90 3.10 10.37
CA HIS A 55 10.07 3.85 9.46
C HIS A 55 8.61 3.77 9.90
N HIS A 56 7.96 4.92 9.97
CA HIS A 56 6.60 5.01 10.48
C HIS A 56 5.55 4.89 9.36
N GLY A 57 5.97 4.90 8.09
CA GLY A 57 5.10 4.74 6.93
C GLY A 57 3.89 5.68 6.96
N LEU A 58 2.67 5.14 6.83
CA LEU A 58 1.45 5.95 6.93
C LEU A 58 1.28 6.63 8.29
N GLY A 59 1.87 6.07 9.35
CA GLY A 59 1.92 6.73 10.66
C GLY A 59 2.79 7.98 10.64
N GLY A 60 3.92 7.97 9.94
CA GLY A 60 4.79 9.13 9.74
C GLY A 60 4.12 10.22 8.90
N LEU A 61 3.37 9.83 7.86
CA LEU A 61 2.57 10.78 7.08
C LEU A 61 1.46 11.43 7.93
N LEU A 62 0.83 10.67 8.83
CA LEU A 62 -0.14 11.24 9.76
C LEU A 62 0.51 12.25 10.72
N GLN A 63 1.74 12.01 11.16
CA GLN A 63 2.48 12.97 11.95
C GLN A 63 2.79 14.23 11.14
N ALA A 64 3.24 14.09 9.89
CA ALA A 64 3.46 15.21 8.97
C ALA A 64 2.19 16.05 8.77
N LEU A 65 1.03 15.40 8.64
CA LEU A 65 -0.26 16.10 8.53
C LEU A 65 -0.55 16.98 9.77
N ARG A 66 -0.29 16.46 10.98
CA ARG A 66 -0.44 17.23 12.22
C ARG A 66 0.52 18.42 12.29
N GLU A 67 1.70 18.29 11.70
CA GLU A 67 2.71 19.33 11.58
C GLU A 67 2.47 20.28 10.39
N ARG A 68 1.39 20.06 9.61
CA ARG A 68 1.05 20.79 8.39
C ARG A 68 2.15 20.73 7.33
N ARG A 69 2.86 19.61 7.26
CA ARG A 69 3.87 19.34 6.23
C ARG A 69 3.23 18.57 5.09
N PRO A 70 3.42 19.00 3.82
CA PRO A 70 2.91 18.28 2.66
C PRO A 70 3.52 16.87 2.55
N PHE A 71 2.73 15.89 2.12
CA PHE A 71 3.19 14.50 2.01
C PHE A 71 4.31 14.33 0.99
N GLU A 72 4.32 15.12 -0.07
CA GLU A 72 5.36 15.11 -1.11
C GLU A 72 6.76 15.36 -0.54
N GLN A 73 6.86 16.09 0.57
CA GLN A 73 8.14 16.42 1.23
C GLN A 73 8.64 15.34 2.17
N VAL A 74 7.76 14.42 2.60
CA VAL A 74 8.09 13.45 3.65
C VAL A 74 7.97 12.01 3.21
N ILE A 75 7.21 11.72 2.15
CA ILE A 75 6.89 10.35 1.74
C ILE A 75 8.14 9.53 1.45
N ASP A 76 9.17 10.12 0.84
CA ASP A 76 10.42 9.42 0.53
C ASP A 76 11.20 9.02 1.79
N ALA A 77 11.17 9.85 2.83
CA ALA A 77 11.80 9.54 4.11
C ALA A 77 11.08 8.41 4.86
N GLU A 78 9.81 8.18 4.55
CA GLU A 78 8.99 7.13 5.16
C GLU A 78 9.01 5.82 4.36
N THR A 79 9.69 5.78 3.19
CA THR A 79 9.79 4.58 2.37
C THR A 79 11.02 3.75 2.71
N ILE A 80 10.92 2.44 2.47
CA ILE A 80 11.99 1.46 2.67
C ILE A 80 12.31 0.83 1.31
N GLN A 81 13.59 0.67 0.99
CA GLN A 81 13.99 -0.06 -0.18
C GLN A 81 13.80 -1.57 0.04
N LEU A 82 13.05 -2.23 -0.84
CA LEU A 82 12.89 -3.69 -0.80
C LEU A 82 14.14 -4.37 -1.37
N PRO A 83 14.64 -5.44 -0.72
CA PRO A 83 15.71 -6.25 -1.29
C PRO A 83 15.27 -6.83 -2.65
N PRO A 84 16.05 -6.67 -3.73
CA PRO A 84 15.69 -7.22 -5.04
C PRO A 84 15.77 -8.76 -5.01
N ILE A 85 14.85 -9.44 -5.71
CA ILE A 85 14.93 -10.89 -5.89
C ILE A 85 16.03 -11.25 -6.90
N LEU A 86 16.18 -10.42 -7.92
CA LEU A 86 17.18 -10.57 -8.97
C LEU A 86 17.99 -9.26 -9.08
N ALA A 87 19.31 -9.38 -9.18
CA ALA A 87 20.20 -8.23 -9.30
C ALA A 87 19.98 -7.36 -10.57
N THR A 88 19.14 -7.81 -11.49
CA THR A 88 18.84 -7.15 -12.77
C THR A 88 17.60 -6.25 -12.72
N HIS A 89 16.85 -6.25 -11.61
CA HIS A 89 15.65 -5.43 -11.48
C HIS A 89 15.93 -4.14 -10.71
N GLU A 90 15.29 -3.06 -11.12
CA GLU A 90 15.23 -1.84 -10.33
C GLU A 90 14.64 -2.15 -8.94
N PRO A 91 15.26 -1.66 -7.86
CA PRO A 91 14.76 -1.95 -6.52
C PRO A 91 13.40 -1.26 -6.32
N ALA A 92 12.41 -2.06 -5.93
CA ALA A 92 11.14 -1.53 -5.48
C ALA A 92 11.30 -0.83 -4.13
N THR A 93 10.50 0.20 -3.90
CA THR A 93 10.36 0.85 -2.60
C THR A 93 9.04 0.46 -1.93
N PHE A 94 8.98 0.56 -0.63
CA PHE A 94 7.83 0.18 0.18
C PHE A 94 7.47 1.28 1.16
N LEU A 95 6.23 1.73 1.15
CA LEU A 95 5.67 2.60 2.17
C LEU A 95 4.88 1.72 3.15
N PRO A 96 5.38 1.54 4.39
CA PRO A 96 4.71 0.76 5.40
C PRO A 96 3.31 1.29 5.74
N GLY A 97 2.40 0.38 6.06
CA GLY A 97 1.04 0.70 6.44
C GLY A 97 0.91 1.24 7.87
N PHE A 98 -0.30 1.14 8.39
CA PHE A 98 -0.62 1.63 9.72
C PHE A 98 0.05 0.78 10.82
N PRO A 99 0.67 1.41 11.83
CA PRO A 99 1.31 0.67 12.93
C PRO A 99 0.31 -0.09 13.80
N HIS A 100 -0.93 0.39 13.91
CA HIS A 100 -2.00 -0.26 14.66
C HIS A 100 -3.39 0.28 14.24
N PRO A 101 -4.49 -0.46 14.53
CA PRO A 101 -5.84 -0.08 14.08
C PRO A 101 -6.33 1.30 14.52
N GLY A 102 -5.90 1.77 15.69
CA GLY A 102 -6.29 3.08 16.22
C GLY A 102 -5.86 4.27 15.37
N VAL A 103 -4.87 4.08 14.48
CA VAL A 103 -4.37 5.15 13.59
C VAL A 103 -5.19 5.24 12.30
N VAL A 104 -5.82 4.15 11.89
CA VAL A 104 -6.57 4.07 10.62
C VAL A 104 -7.67 5.12 10.53
N GLY A 105 -8.48 5.24 11.58
CA GLY A 105 -9.57 6.22 11.64
C GLY A 105 -9.09 7.66 11.56
N LEU A 106 -7.90 7.94 12.11
CA LEU A 106 -7.30 9.29 12.10
C LEU A 106 -6.79 9.68 10.70
N PHE A 107 -6.51 8.70 9.86
CA PHE A 107 -6.00 8.91 8.50
C PHE A 107 -7.14 9.15 7.48
N GLY A 108 -8.40 9.00 7.87
CA GLY A 108 -9.54 9.03 6.94
C GLY A 108 -9.61 10.26 6.05
N GLY A 109 -9.32 11.46 6.59
CA GLY A 109 -9.28 12.70 5.84
C GLY A 109 -8.00 12.92 5.00
N ALA A 110 -6.98 12.11 5.16
CA ALA A 110 -5.68 12.26 4.53
C ALA A 110 -5.51 11.46 3.21
N TRP A 111 -6.47 10.61 2.87
CA TRP A 111 -6.42 9.84 1.63
C TRP A 111 -6.28 10.69 0.36
N PRO A 112 -7.00 11.84 0.21
CA PRO A 112 -6.80 12.71 -0.94
C PRO A 112 -5.37 13.25 -1.05
N ASP A 113 -4.78 13.67 0.08
CA ASP A 113 -3.43 14.20 0.13
C ASP A 113 -2.38 13.12 -0.22
N LEU A 114 -2.60 11.87 0.26
CA LEU A 114 -1.77 10.74 -0.14
C LEU A 114 -1.83 10.50 -1.65
N MET A 115 -3.04 10.46 -2.22
CA MET A 115 -3.19 10.23 -3.66
C MET A 115 -2.58 11.35 -4.49
N ALA A 116 -2.69 12.61 -4.06
CA ALA A 116 -2.04 13.75 -4.70
C ALA A 116 -0.51 13.62 -4.66
N ALA A 117 0.06 13.29 -3.50
CA ALA A 117 1.49 13.09 -3.35
C ALA A 117 2.01 11.93 -4.21
N LEU A 118 1.26 10.83 -4.28
CA LEU A 118 1.60 9.69 -5.14
C LEU A 118 1.53 10.05 -6.62
N ALA A 119 0.55 10.83 -7.05
CA ALA A 119 0.39 11.26 -8.43
C ALA A 119 1.53 12.18 -8.94
N GLY A 120 2.25 12.85 -8.04
CA GLY A 120 3.40 13.69 -8.38
C GLY A 120 4.74 12.95 -8.46
N ARG A 121 4.79 11.63 -8.21
CA ARG A 121 6.03 10.86 -8.15
C ARG A 121 6.43 10.29 -9.51
N ASP A 122 7.73 10.10 -9.68
CA ASP A 122 8.24 9.26 -10.76
C ASP A 122 8.07 7.76 -10.43
N GLY A 123 7.79 6.95 -11.44
CA GLY A 123 7.57 5.50 -11.29
C GLY A 123 6.10 5.13 -11.08
N ASP A 124 5.84 3.83 -10.99
CA ASP A 124 4.50 3.30 -10.80
C ASP A 124 4.18 3.09 -9.31
N VAL A 125 2.90 3.00 -8.98
CA VAL A 125 2.42 2.78 -7.61
C VAL A 125 1.54 1.54 -7.57
N LEU A 126 1.87 0.59 -6.71
CA LEU A 126 1.02 -0.54 -6.35
C LEU A 126 0.50 -0.32 -4.93
N MET A 127 -0.82 -0.33 -4.75
CA MET A 127 -1.44 -0.14 -3.44
C MET A 127 -2.09 -1.44 -2.98
N ASP A 128 -1.61 -1.99 -1.89
CA ASP A 128 -2.31 -3.06 -1.16
C ASP A 128 -3.40 -2.43 -0.30
N ALA A 129 -4.63 -2.43 -0.79
CA ALA A 129 -5.79 -1.92 -0.05
C ALA A 129 -6.45 -3.00 0.83
N GLY A 130 -5.85 -4.19 0.90
CA GLY A 130 -6.33 -5.28 1.73
C GLY A 130 -7.74 -5.74 1.37
N ARG A 131 -8.59 -5.91 2.37
CA ARG A 131 -9.97 -6.34 2.17
C ARG A 131 -10.92 -5.13 2.07
N ILE A 132 -11.83 -5.21 1.10
CA ILE A 132 -12.99 -4.31 1.01
C ILE A 132 -13.86 -4.57 2.24
N GLY A 133 -13.82 -3.74 3.24
CA GLY A 133 -14.65 -3.86 4.43
C GLY A 133 -16.12 -3.52 4.15
N VAL A 134 -16.94 -3.50 5.21
CA VAL A 134 -18.36 -3.11 5.11
C VAL A 134 -18.52 -1.67 4.58
N GLU A 135 -17.55 -0.82 4.88
CA GLU A 135 -17.54 0.58 4.44
C GLU A 135 -16.95 0.80 3.04
N GLY A 136 -16.60 -0.28 2.34
CA GLY A 136 -15.92 -0.18 1.05
C GLY A 136 -14.44 0.21 1.18
N LEU A 137 -13.80 0.52 0.06
CA LEU A 137 -12.48 1.16 0.01
C LEU A 137 -12.62 2.67 0.20
N PRO A 138 -11.58 3.36 0.72
CA PRO A 138 -11.57 4.82 0.68
C PRO A 138 -11.76 5.32 -0.75
N LEU A 139 -12.77 6.17 -0.94
CA LEU A 139 -13.13 6.65 -2.27
C LEU A 139 -11.97 7.29 -3.04
N PRO A 140 -11.07 8.09 -2.40
CA PRO A 140 -9.91 8.65 -3.09
C PRO A 140 -8.97 7.60 -3.69
N LEU A 141 -8.82 6.42 -3.08
CA LEU A 141 -8.01 5.33 -3.63
C LEU A 141 -8.59 4.82 -4.95
N VAL A 142 -9.91 4.65 -4.99
CA VAL A 142 -10.60 4.14 -6.18
C VAL A 142 -10.62 5.19 -7.30
N GLN A 143 -10.85 6.45 -6.96
CA GLN A 143 -10.91 7.55 -7.92
C GLN A 143 -9.55 7.92 -8.50
N GLY A 144 -8.47 7.76 -7.74
CA GLY A 144 -7.11 8.06 -8.17
C GLY A 144 -6.39 6.86 -8.80
N ALA A 145 -7.02 5.68 -8.86
CA ALA A 145 -6.44 4.48 -9.48
C ALA A 145 -6.67 4.47 -10.99
N ASP A 146 -5.63 4.13 -11.75
CA ASP A 146 -5.74 3.78 -13.18
C ASP A 146 -6.34 2.38 -13.37
N LEU A 147 -6.12 1.49 -12.38
CA LEU A 147 -6.63 0.12 -12.39
C LEU A 147 -6.90 -0.36 -10.96
N VAL A 148 -8.05 -0.98 -10.76
CA VAL A 148 -8.39 -1.70 -9.53
C VAL A 148 -8.46 -3.19 -9.81
N LEU A 149 -7.63 -3.98 -9.12
CA LEU A 149 -7.56 -5.43 -9.23
C LEU A 149 -8.20 -6.08 -8.01
N VAL A 150 -9.18 -6.93 -8.24
CA VAL A 150 -9.78 -7.73 -7.18
C VAL A 150 -9.16 -9.12 -7.15
N VAL A 151 -8.41 -9.40 -6.09
CA VAL A 151 -7.79 -10.71 -5.86
C VAL A 151 -8.82 -11.64 -5.23
N SER A 152 -9.08 -12.79 -5.86
CA SER A 152 -10.05 -13.78 -5.39
C SER A 152 -9.51 -15.20 -5.50
N ARG A 153 -10.07 -16.10 -4.71
CA ARG A 153 -9.89 -17.54 -4.90
C ARG A 153 -10.89 -18.05 -5.93
N THR A 154 -10.59 -19.20 -6.55
CA THR A 154 -11.45 -19.83 -7.55
C THR A 154 -12.62 -20.64 -6.97
N SER A 155 -12.83 -20.61 -5.64
CA SER A 155 -13.97 -21.27 -5.01
C SER A 155 -15.28 -20.53 -5.28
N LEU A 156 -16.38 -21.26 -5.39
CA LEU A 156 -17.72 -20.67 -5.60
C LEU A 156 -18.07 -19.60 -4.55
N VAL A 157 -17.71 -19.83 -3.27
CA VAL A 157 -17.93 -18.87 -2.20
C VAL A 157 -17.17 -17.58 -2.41
N SER A 158 -15.94 -17.67 -2.90
CA SER A 158 -15.11 -16.49 -3.17
C SER A 158 -15.59 -15.72 -4.39
N LEU A 159 -16.03 -16.42 -5.44
CA LEU A 159 -16.60 -15.80 -6.64
C LEU A 159 -17.95 -15.15 -6.36
N ALA A 160 -18.77 -15.74 -5.49
CA ALA A 160 -20.06 -15.15 -5.10
C ALA A 160 -19.92 -13.90 -4.22
N ALA A 161 -18.74 -13.64 -3.68
CA ALA A 161 -18.44 -12.44 -2.88
C ALA A 161 -17.93 -11.25 -3.73
N LEU A 162 -17.69 -11.44 -5.04
CA LEU A 162 -17.32 -10.41 -6.00
C LEU A 162 -18.54 -9.63 -6.44
#